data_3e88b701b3db9daea153cc4c1ba5a285
#
_entry.id   3e88b701b3db9daea153cc4c1ba5a285
#
_cell.length_a   1.000
_cell.length_b   1.000
_cell.length_c   1.000
_cell.angle_alpha   90.00
_cell.angle_beta   90.00
_cell.angle_gamma   90.00
#
_symmetry.space_group_name_H-M   'P 1'
#
loop_
_entity.id
_entity.type
_entity.pdbx_description
1 polymer ?
#
loop_
_entity_poly.entity_id
_entity_poly.type
_entity_poly.pdbx_seq_one_letter_code
_entity_poly.pdbx_strand_id
1 'polypeptide(L)'
;EKLLIVENGAYGKRMIKQAEMAGKKYTVLSFDMCTAIDPKAVQKKLDEEPDIKTVMLVHSETTSGLINPLKEIAGIAKAAGKTVLVDTMSSFAAYETDLKAFGIDALASSANKCLEGLPVLAFVVATKKLLEGESCSKSLCLDLCDQYRYLYPDGKFRFTSPTTVLLALRRALDLYKLEGGLEARKARYQANHDALTEGMRRLGITSIVPEKWQSYIITTFDLGDISFADMYARLKADGFVIYPGKLTDKNTFRIGTIGDIYPKDYERLCKCLEEYLNSGK
;
A
#
# COMPACT_ATOMS: atom_id res chain seq x y z
N GLU A 1 -8.12 24.37 3.95
CA GLU A 1 -8.60 23.27 4.80
C GLU A 1 -7.41 22.63 5.52
N LYS A 2 -7.62 22.18 6.78
CA LYS A 2 -6.59 21.51 7.59
C LYS A 2 -6.69 20.01 7.44
N LEU A 3 -5.56 19.35 7.25
CA LEU A 3 -5.44 17.90 7.10
C LEU A 3 -5.04 17.26 8.43
N LEU A 4 -5.53 16.07 8.72
CA LEU A 4 -4.91 15.13 9.65
C LEU A 4 -4.21 14.07 8.81
N ILE A 5 -2.91 13.98 8.92
CA ILE A 5 -2.12 12.92 8.28
C ILE A 5 -1.76 11.91 9.36
N VAL A 6 -2.28 10.69 9.21
CA VAL A 6 -2.00 9.59 10.14
C VAL A 6 -0.93 8.72 9.52
N GLU A 7 0.21 8.61 10.19
CA GLU A 7 1.37 7.93 9.63
C GLU A 7 1.99 6.90 10.60
N ASN A 8 2.52 5.83 10.03
CA ASN A 8 3.31 4.82 10.71
C ASN A 8 4.41 4.24 9.79
N GLY A 9 4.95 5.07 8.89
CA GLY A 9 6.05 4.65 8.05
C GLY A 9 6.43 5.63 6.94
N ALA A 10 7.29 5.18 6.02
CA ALA A 10 7.89 6.06 5.02
C ALA A 10 6.87 6.65 4.03
N TYR A 11 5.77 5.93 3.74
CA TYR A 11 4.76 6.43 2.80
C TYR A 11 3.87 7.46 3.47
N GLY A 12 3.51 7.28 4.74
CA GLY A 12 2.85 8.32 5.53
C GLY A 12 3.71 9.58 5.66
N LYS A 13 5.03 9.43 5.92
CA LYS A 13 5.98 10.57 5.93
C LYS A 13 6.08 11.26 4.56
N ARG A 14 5.89 10.52 3.47
CA ARG A 14 5.81 11.11 2.13
C ARG A 14 4.57 11.98 1.95
N MET A 15 3.41 11.57 2.49
CA MET A 15 2.20 12.40 2.48
C MET A 15 2.42 13.73 3.19
N ILE A 16 3.16 13.75 4.31
CA ILE A 16 3.52 14.99 5.02
C ILE A 16 4.28 15.93 4.09
N LYS A 17 5.34 15.45 3.43
CA LYS A 17 6.11 16.24 2.47
C LYS A 17 5.25 16.76 1.31
N GLN A 18 4.31 15.94 0.82
CA GLN A 18 3.38 16.38 -0.23
C GLN A 18 2.46 17.49 0.26
N ALA A 19 1.95 17.40 1.49
CA ALA A 19 1.12 18.46 2.09
C ALA A 19 1.91 19.77 2.28
N GLU A 20 3.16 19.69 2.73
CA GLU A 20 4.10 20.82 2.83
C GLU A 20 4.30 21.50 1.47
N MET A 21 4.70 20.73 0.45
CA MET A 21 4.92 21.24 -0.91
C MET A 21 3.65 21.85 -1.51
N ALA A 22 2.48 21.29 -1.20
CA ALA A 22 1.19 21.83 -1.62
C ALA A 22 0.75 23.06 -0.81
N GLY A 23 1.50 23.45 0.23
CA GLY A 23 1.19 24.57 1.12
C GLY A 23 -0.11 24.37 1.91
N LYS A 24 -0.41 23.11 2.28
CA LYS A 24 -1.60 22.78 3.07
C LYS A 24 -1.29 22.88 4.56
N LYS A 25 -2.26 23.34 5.35
CA LYS A 25 -2.20 23.22 6.81
C LYS A 25 -2.47 21.78 7.21
N TYR A 26 -1.67 21.24 8.12
CA TYR A 26 -1.85 19.85 8.57
C TYR A 26 -1.46 19.67 10.05
N THR A 27 -1.98 18.62 10.64
CA THR A 27 -1.54 18.02 11.90
C THR A 27 -1.12 16.60 11.60
N VAL A 28 -0.11 16.10 12.29
CA VAL A 28 0.37 14.72 12.15
C VAL A 28 0.00 13.93 13.40
N LEU A 29 -0.49 12.71 13.20
CA LEU A 29 -0.63 11.69 14.23
C LEU A 29 0.28 10.52 13.87
N SER A 30 1.39 10.38 14.59
CA SER A 30 2.44 9.39 14.30
C SER A 30 2.33 8.17 15.19
N PHE A 31 2.61 7.00 14.60
CA PHE A 31 2.78 5.73 15.30
C PHE A 31 4.13 5.12 14.93
N ASP A 32 4.58 4.16 15.74
CA ASP A 32 5.75 3.35 15.41
C ASP A 32 5.51 2.56 14.12
N MET A 33 6.59 2.33 13.35
CA MET A 33 6.51 1.66 12.04
C MET A 33 6.02 0.20 12.07
N CYS A 34 6.11 -0.44 13.23
CA CYS A 34 5.62 -1.80 13.43
C CYS A 34 4.27 -1.84 14.17
N THR A 35 3.67 -0.68 14.43
CA THR A 35 2.42 -0.55 15.16
C THR A 35 1.31 -0.06 14.25
N ALA A 36 0.19 -0.79 14.22
CA ALA A 36 -0.99 -0.37 13.48
C ALA A 36 -1.58 0.91 14.10
N ILE A 37 -2.17 1.74 13.27
CA ILE A 37 -2.86 2.95 13.70
C ILE A 37 -3.98 2.56 14.67
N ASP A 38 -3.99 3.20 15.86
CA ASP A 38 -5.08 3.04 16.83
C ASP A 38 -6.27 3.93 16.43
N PRO A 39 -7.43 3.35 16.08
CA PRO A 39 -8.62 4.12 15.74
C PRO A 39 -9.09 5.07 16.87
N LYS A 40 -8.90 4.69 18.14
CA LYS A 40 -9.24 5.53 19.28
C LYS A 40 -8.38 6.79 19.36
N ALA A 41 -7.10 6.68 19.00
CA ALA A 41 -6.22 7.84 18.94
C ALA A 41 -6.62 8.81 17.82
N VAL A 42 -7.10 8.26 16.68
CA VAL A 42 -7.65 9.08 15.59
C VAL A 42 -8.92 9.83 16.06
N GLN A 43 -9.85 9.13 16.71
CA GLN A 43 -11.06 9.78 17.26
C GLN A 43 -10.69 10.90 18.23
N LYS A 44 -9.82 10.62 19.19
CA LYS A 44 -9.36 11.62 20.17
C LYS A 44 -8.76 12.85 19.49
N LYS A 45 -7.92 12.63 18.46
CA LYS A 45 -7.30 13.74 17.72
C LYS A 45 -8.33 14.60 16.98
N LEU A 46 -9.37 13.99 16.41
CA LEU A 46 -10.47 14.71 15.75
C LEU A 46 -11.34 15.49 16.72
N ASP A 47 -11.53 14.99 17.95
CA ASP A 47 -12.26 15.67 19.02
C ASP A 47 -11.47 16.88 19.55
N GLU A 48 -10.13 16.75 19.69
CA GLU A 48 -9.23 17.81 20.15
C GLU A 48 -9.06 18.94 19.11
N GLU A 49 -9.12 18.60 17.80
CA GLU A 49 -8.87 19.54 16.70
C GLU A 49 -10.07 19.54 15.70
N PRO A 50 -11.21 20.13 16.06
CA PRO A 50 -12.43 20.10 15.22
C PRO A 50 -12.29 20.85 13.89
N ASP A 51 -11.29 21.72 13.75
CA ASP A 51 -10.95 22.45 12.52
C ASP A 51 -10.33 21.56 11.42
N ILE A 52 -9.91 20.32 11.73
CA ILE A 52 -9.54 19.31 10.74
C ILE A 52 -10.73 19.06 9.83
N LYS A 53 -10.49 19.06 8.51
CA LYS A 53 -11.52 18.79 7.47
C LYS A 53 -11.29 17.50 6.73
N THR A 54 -10.05 17.01 6.66
CA THR A 54 -9.67 15.85 5.88
C THR A 54 -8.74 14.95 6.68
N VAL A 55 -8.97 13.65 6.63
CA VAL A 55 -8.10 12.60 7.18
C VAL A 55 -7.42 11.88 6.03
N MET A 56 -6.09 11.73 6.12
CA MET A 56 -5.27 11.04 5.14
C MET A 56 -4.47 9.93 5.80
N LEU A 57 -4.44 8.74 5.22
CA LEU A 57 -3.65 7.61 5.72
C LEU A 57 -3.23 6.66 4.60
N VAL A 58 -2.22 5.84 4.90
CA VAL A 58 -1.81 4.70 4.07
C VAL A 58 -2.53 3.45 4.56
N HIS A 59 -3.17 2.69 3.67
CA HIS A 59 -3.82 1.43 4.03
C HIS A 59 -2.80 0.33 4.34
N SER A 60 -1.85 0.10 3.43
CA SER A 60 -0.77 -0.88 3.64
C SER A 60 0.59 -0.20 3.59
N GLU A 61 1.25 -0.09 4.75
CA GLU A 61 2.58 0.52 4.87
C GLU A 61 3.65 -0.52 4.54
N THR A 62 4.14 -0.50 3.32
CA THR A 62 5.11 -1.49 2.82
C THR A 62 6.55 -1.27 3.29
N THR A 63 6.81 -0.22 4.05
CA THR A 63 8.10 -0.04 4.74
C THR A 63 8.33 -1.17 5.73
N SER A 64 7.31 -1.48 6.53
CA SER A 64 7.33 -2.55 7.54
C SER A 64 6.56 -3.80 7.13
N GLY A 65 5.66 -3.72 6.15
CA GLY A 65 4.75 -4.81 5.79
C GLY A 65 3.50 -4.86 6.69
N LEU A 66 3.00 -3.69 7.09
CA LEU A 66 1.88 -3.54 7.99
C LEU A 66 0.60 -3.16 7.26
N ILE A 67 -0.55 -3.70 7.71
CA ILE A 67 -1.88 -3.30 7.27
C ILE A 67 -2.59 -2.51 8.37
N ASN A 68 -3.13 -1.36 8.03
CA ASN A 68 -3.87 -0.48 8.94
C ASN A 68 -5.38 -0.80 8.92
N PRO A 69 -6.10 -0.61 10.04
CA PRO A 69 -7.55 -0.86 10.14
C PRO A 69 -8.36 0.24 9.43
N LEU A 70 -8.29 0.24 8.09
CA LEU A 70 -8.86 1.28 7.22
C LEU A 70 -10.34 1.51 7.46
N LYS A 71 -11.14 0.43 7.53
CA LYS A 71 -12.60 0.52 7.69
C LYS A 71 -13.00 1.24 8.97
N GLU A 72 -12.32 0.93 10.07
CA GLU A 72 -12.58 1.55 11.38
C GLU A 72 -12.19 3.03 11.37
N ILE A 73 -11.00 3.34 10.86
CA ILE A 73 -10.49 4.73 10.81
C ILE A 73 -11.36 5.59 9.88
N ALA A 74 -11.70 5.08 8.71
CA ALA A 74 -12.55 5.79 7.77
C ALA A 74 -13.96 6.01 8.34
N GLY A 75 -14.53 5.02 9.02
CA GLY A 75 -15.82 5.13 9.70
C GLY A 75 -15.82 6.23 10.77
N ILE A 76 -14.79 6.30 11.60
CA ILE A 76 -14.60 7.34 12.63
C ILE A 76 -14.50 8.72 11.97
N ALA A 77 -13.66 8.88 10.97
CA ALA A 77 -13.50 10.15 10.27
C ALA A 77 -14.80 10.59 9.59
N LYS A 78 -15.55 9.65 9.00
CA LYS A 78 -16.83 9.93 8.36
C LYS A 78 -17.91 10.31 9.36
N ALA A 79 -18.00 9.63 10.50
CA ALA A 79 -18.91 9.99 11.59
C ALA A 79 -18.64 11.41 12.14
N ALA A 80 -17.37 11.83 12.15
CA ALA A 80 -16.95 13.18 12.49
C ALA A 80 -17.12 14.21 11.35
N GLY A 81 -17.76 13.82 10.22
CA GLY A 81 -18.02 14.71 9.08
C GLY A 81 -16.79 15.09 8.27
N LYS A 82 -15.71 14.30 8.34
CA LYS A 82 -14.46 14.60 7.65
C LYS A 82 -14.40 13.93 6.27
N THR A 83 -13.63 14.52 5.36
CA THR A 83 -13.23 13.89 4.08
C THR A 83 -12.16 12.86 4.35
N VAL A 84 -12.25 11.69 3.71
CA VAL A 84 -11.30 10.58 3.88
C VAL A 84 -10.57 10.31 2.58
N LEU A 85 -9.25 10.50 2.59
CA LEU A 85 -8.35 10.23 1.46
C LEU A 85 -7.38 9.11 1.82
N VAL A 86 -7.27 8.10 0.98
CA VAL A 86 -6.50 6.89 1.30
C VAL A 86 -5.47 6.58 0.22
N ASP A 87 -4.24 6.33 0.64
CA ASP A 87 -3.25 5.66 -0.20
C ASP A 87 -3.48 4.14 -0.13
N THR A 88 -3.99 3.59 -1.22
CA THR A 88 -4.17 2.15 -1.42
C THR A 88 -3.20 1.61 -2.47
N MET A 89 -2.10 2.31 -2.70
CA MET A 89 -1.14 2.02 -3.76
C MET A 89 -0.72 0.55 -3.79
N SER A 90 -0.56 -0.06 -2.63
CA SER A 90 -0.13 -1.45 -2.48
C SER A 90 -1.25 -2.42 -2.12
N SER A 91 -2.40 -1.95 -1.66
CA SER A 91 -3.48 -2.80 -1.13
C SER A 91 -4.68 -2.96 -2.06
N PHE A 92 -4.88 -2.03 -2.99
CA PHE A 92 -5.99 -2.10 -3.94
C PHE A 92 -5.94 -3.40 -4.75
N ALA A 93 -7.10 -4.02 -4.95
CA ALA A 93 -7.27 -5.33 -5.62
C ALA A 93 -6.76 -6.56 -4.84
N ALA A 94 -6.19 -6.37 -3.63
CA ALA A 94 -5.87 -7.48 -2.74
C ALA A 94 -6.64 -7.42 -1.41
N TYR A 95 -6.98 -6.21 -0.96
CA TYR A 95 -7.79 -5.96 0.23
C TYR A 95 -9.11 -5.29 -0.16
N GLU A 96 -10.14 -5.54 0.63
CA GLU A 96 -11.39 -4.83 0.48
C GLU A 96 -11.19 -3.32 0.68
N THR A 97 -11.67 -2.53 -0.28
CA THR A 97 -11.55 -1.07 -0.29
C THR A 97 -12.81 -0.43 -0.88
N ASP A 98 -13.98 -0.87 -0.42
CA ASP A 98 -15.26 -0.30 -0.87
C ASP A 98 -15.42 1.13 -0.35
N LEU A 99 -15.35 2.09 -1.27
CA LEU A 99 -15.45 3.52 -0.93
C LEU A 99 -16.75 3.84 -0.20
N LYS A 100 -17.86 3.30 -0.67
CA LYS A 100 -19.18 3.59 -0.12
C LYS A 100 -19.38 2.94 1.24
N ALA A 101 -19.03 1.65 1.35
CA ALA A 101 -19.21 0.90 2.59
C ALA A 101 -18.29 1.39 3.72
N PHE A 102 -17.07 1.85 3.38
CA PHE A 102 -16.10 2.35 4.37
C PHE A 102 -16.19 3.87 4.59
N GLY A 103 -16.93 4.60 3.75
CA GLY A 103 -17.01 6.05 3.83
C GLY A 103 -15.75 6.77 3.33
N ILE A 104 -15.05 6.20 2.36
CA ILE A 104 -13.87 6.80 1.71
C ILE A 104 -14.34 7.77 0.62
N ASP A 105 -13.78 8.97 0.59
CA ASP A 105 -14.11 9.96 -0.44
C ASP A 105 -13.21 9.85 -1.66
N ALA A 106 -11.92 9.53 -1.48
CA ALA A 106 -11.04 9.16 -2.58
C ALA A 106 -9.94 8.19 -2.13
N LEU A 107 -9.55 7.32 -3.05
CA LEU A 107 -8.36 6.48 -2.92
C LEU A 107 -7.45 6.63 -4.15
N ALA A 108 -6.15 6.51 -3.92
CA ALA A 108 -5.14 6.49 -4.98
C ALA A 108 -4.49 5.10 -5.06
N SER A 109 -4.28 4.60 -6.27
CA SER A 109 -3.61 3.33 -6.49
C SER A 109 -2.82 3.30 -7.82
N SER A 110 -2.14 2.20 -8.10
CA SER A 110 -1.36 2.00 -9.32
C SER A 110 -1.61 0.63 -9.95
N ALA A 111 -1.37 0.56 -11.26
CA ALA A 111 -1.59 -0.65 -12.03
C ALA A 111 -0.62 -1.79 -11.69
N ASN A 112 0.60 -1.47 -11.28
CA ASN A 112 1.74 -2.42 -11.18
C ASN A 112 1.90 -3.08 -9.80
N LYS A 113 0.92 -2.99 -8.94
CA LYS A 113 0.90 -3.69 -7.64
C LYS A 113 -0.06 -4.87 -7.72
N CYS A 114 -1.05 -4.94 -6.88
CA CYS A 114 -1.95 -6.09 -6.82
C CYS A 114 -2.90 -6.24 -8.04
N LEU A 115 -2.97 -5.27 -8.94
CA LEU A 115 -3.60 -5.45 -10.25
C LEU A 115 -2.72 -6.19 -11.25
N GLU A 116 -1.42 -6.31 -10.98
CA GLU A 116 -0.43 -7.01 -11.85
C GLU A 116 -0.36 -6.44 -13.28
N GLY A 117 -0.64 -5.14 -13.43
CA GLY A 117 -0.50 -4.42 -14.68
C GLY A 117 0.90 -3.83 -14.86
N LEU A 118 1.11 -3.15 -15.99
CA LEU A 118 2.37 -2.46 -16.25
C LEU A 118 2.56 -1.27 -15.29
N PRO A 119 3.80 -0.95 -14.88
CA PRO A 119 4.12 0.29 -14.18
C PRO A 119 3.79 1.48 -15.06
N VAL A 120 3.94 2.70 -14.54
CA VAL A 120 3.71 4.02 -15.18
C VAL A 120 2.27 4.53 -15.21
N LEU A 121 1.29 3.78 -14.69
CA LEU A 121 -0.07 4.27 -14.52
C LEU A 121 -0.48 4.25 -13.04
N ALA A 122 -0.86 5.43 -12.55
CA ALA A 122 -1.60 5.59 -11.30
C ALA A 122 -3.02 6.08 -11.61
N PHE A 123 -3.96 5.75 -10.75
CA PHE A 123 -5.34 6.18 -10.87
C PHE A 123 -5.91 6.58 -9.51
N VAL A 124 -6.96 7.39 -9.56
CA VAL A 124 -7.74 7.78 -8.39
C VAL A 124 -9.18 7.36 -8.62
N VAL A 125 -9.77 6.72 -7.62
CA VAL A 125 -11.20 6.48 -7.55
C VAL A 125 -11.76 7.42 -6.48
N ALA A 126 -12.70 8.26 -6.85
CA ALA A 126 -13.26 9.27 -5.96
C ALA A 126 -14.77 9.42 -6.10
N THR A 127 -15.40 9.97 -5.07
CA THR A 127 -16.80 10.34 -5.14
C THR A 127 -17.00 11.48 -6.13
N LYS A 128 -18.15 11.47 -6.85
CA LYS A 128 -18.52 12.57 -7.76
C LYS A 128 -18.51 13.91 -7.05
N LYS A 129 -19.05 13.95 -5.83
CA LYS A 129 -19.10 15.17 -5.00
C LYS A 129 -17.72 15.82 -4.86
N LEU A 130 -16.66 15.02 -4.71
CA LEU A 130 -15.31 15.54 -4.57
C LEU A 130 -14.76 16.07 -5.91
N LEU A 131 -15.06 15.38 -7.02
CA LEU A 131 -14.57 15.74 -8.36
C LEU A 131 -15.34 16.89 -9.01
N GLU A 132 -16.62 17.07 -8.67
CA GLU A 132 -17.47 18.16 -9.14
C GLU A 132 -17.26 19.48 -8.37
N GLY A 133 -16.50 19.44 -7.27
CA GLY A 133 -16.13 20.60 -6.48
C GLY A 133 -15.15 21.55 -7.20
N GLU A 134 -14.82 22.64 -6.53
CA GLU A 134 -13.77 23.56 -6.99
C GLU A 134 -12.40 22.92 -6.86
N SER A 135 -11.59 23.03 -7.91
CA SER A 135 -10.20 22.58 -7.85
C SER A 135 -9.36 23.51 -7.00
N CYS A 136 -8.58 22.95 -6.10
CA CYS A 136 -7.52 23.64 -5.38
C CYS A 136 -6.12 23.18 -5.78
N SER A 137 -6.01 22.46 -6.90
CA SER A 137 -4.72 21.96 -7.43
C SER A 137 -3.84 23.13 -7.87
N LYS A 138 -2.57 23.07 -7.48
CA LYS A 138 -1.52 23.97 -7.98
C LYS A 138 -0.81 23.39 -9.21
N SER A 139 -1.15 22.18 -9.62
CA SER A 139 -0.58 21.50 -10.77
C SER A 139 -1.62 21.38 -11.88
N LEU A 140 -1.37 21.99 -13.02
CA LEU A 140 -2.22 21.84 -14.20
C LEU A 140 -2.36 20.37 -14.61
N CYS A 141 -1.27 19.61 -14.61
CA CYS A 141 -1.28 18.21 -15.08
C CYS A 141 -1.95 17.24 -14.11
N LEU A 142 -1.95 17.53 -12.80
CA LEU A 142 -2.47 16.65 -11.76
C LEU A 142 -3.83 17.12 -11.19
N ASP A 143 -4.51 18.03 -11.86
CA ASP A 143 -5.83 18.49 -11.48
C ASP A 143 -6.89 17.44 -11.84
N LEU A 144 -7.34 16.69 -10.85
CA LEU A 144 -8.34 15.62 -11.03
C LEU A 144 -9.74 16.16 -11.30
N CYS A 145 -10.10 17.32 -10.75
CA CYS A 145 -11.39 17.94 -11.02
C CYS A 145 -11.50 18.36 -12.48
N ASP A 146 -10.43 18.97 -12.99
CA ASP A 146 -10.38 19.37 -14.39
C ASP A 146 -10.29 18.15 -15.33
N GLN A 147 -9.51 17.12 -14.97
CA GLN A 147 -9.50 15.86 -15.72
C GLN A 147 -10.88 15.20 -15.75
N TYR A 148 -11.65 15.24 -14.67
CA TYR A 148 -12.99 14.69 -14.60
C TYR A 148 -13.97 15.46 -15.53
N ARG A 149 -13.89 16.78 -15.57
CA ARG A 149 -14.73 17.64 -16.45
C ARG A 149 -14.53 17.33 -17.94
N TYR A 150 -13.31 16.94 -18.34
CA TYR A 150 -13.03 16.51 -19.71
C TYR A 150 -13.44 15.08 -19.99
N LEU A 151 -13.24 14.18 -19.00
CA LEU A 151 -13.52 12.76 -19.17
C LEU A 151 -15.02 12.46 -19.13
N TYR A 152 -15.76 13.20 -18.33
CA TYR A 152 -17.19 13.09 -18.16
C TYR A 152 -17.85 14.37 -18.70
N PRO A 153 -18.68 14.36 -19.71
CA PRO A 153 -19.47 13.29 -20.32
C PRO A 153 -18.88 12.66 -21.59
N ASP A 154 -17.81 13.19 -22.15
CA ASP A 154 -17.40 12.89 -23.53
C ASP A 154 -16.34 11.78 -23.65
N GLY A 155 -15.83 11.25 -22.54
CA GLY A 155 -14.78 10.23 -22.55
C GLY A 155 -13.41 10.75 -23.05
N LYS A 156 -13.18 12.04 -23.04
CA LYS A 156 -11.96 12.67 -23.56
C LYS A 156 -10.93 12.89 -22.45
N PHE A 157 -9.68 12.61 -22.74
CA PHE A 157 -8.56 13.02 -21.87
C PHE A 157 -8.20 14.47 -22.16
N ARG A 158 -7.82 15.24 -21.12
CA ARG A 158 -7.35 16.62 -21.27
C ARG A 158 -6.12 16.75 -22.16
N PHE A 159 -5.25 15.77 -22.09
CA PHE A 159 -3.98 15.69 -22.79
C PHE A 159 -3.88 14.36 -23.53
N THR A 160 -2.82 14.17 -24.30
CA THR A 160 -2.55 12.90 -24.99
C THR A 160 -2.57 11.74 -24.01
N SER A 161 -3.49 10.80 -24.24
CA SER A 161 -3.65 9.64 -23.36
C SER A 161 -2.60 8.57 -23.66
N PRO A 162 -2.07 7.88 -22.63
CA PRO A 162 -1.16 6.76 -22.80
C PRO A 162 -1.92 5.49 -23.20
N THR A 163 -2.46 5.44 -24.43
CA THR A 163 -3.39 4.39 -24.87
C THR A 163 -2.84 2.97 -24.71
N THR A 164 -1.56 2.74 -25.02
CA THR A 164 -0.91 1.43 -24.86
C THR A 164 -0.93 0.96 -23.40
N VAL A 165 -0.65 1.88 -22.46
CA VAL A 165 -0.66 1.56 -21.02
C VAL A 165 -2.09 1.32 -20.52
N LEU A 166 -3.07 2.08 -21.05
CA LEU A 166 -4.49 1.87 -20.72
C LEU A 166 -5.01 0.53 -21.24
N LEU A 167 -4.59 0.11 -22.44
CA LEU A 167 -4.90 -1.24 -22.96
C LEU A 167 -4.27 -2.34 -22.10
N ALA A 168 -3.03 -2.14 -21.64
CA ALA A 168 -2.39 -3.06 -20.70
C ALA A 168 -3.11 -3.13 -19.36
N LEU A 169 -3.57 -2.00 -18.81
CA LEU A 169 -4.42 -1.99 -17.60
C LEU A 169 -5.75 -2.72 -17.85
N ARG A 170 -6.39 -2.50 -18.99
CA ARG A 170 -7.61 -3.22 -19.34
C ARG A 170 -7.37 -4.73 -19.34
N ARG A 171 -6.27 -5.19 -19.95
CA ARG A 171 -5.91 -6.61 -19.94
C ARG A 171 -5.66 -7.14 -18.52
N ALA A 172 -4.98 -6.38 -17.67
CA ALA A 172 -4.77 -6.75 -16.27
C ALA A 172 -6.10 -6.90 -15.50
N LEU A 173 -7.04 -6.00 -15.73
CA LEU A 173 -8.39 -6.09 -15.14
C LEU A 173 -9.19 -7.29 -15.66
N ASP A 174 -9.04 -7.65 -16.93
CA ASP A 174 -9.68 -8.84 -17.50
C ASP A 174 -9.08 -10.12 -16.89
N LEU A 175 -7.75 -10.19 -16.72
CA LEU A 175 -7.08 -11.29 -16.03
C LEU A 175 -7.49 -11.39 -14.56
N TYR A 176 -7.58 -10.26 -13.87
CA TYR A 176 -8.07 -10.21 -12.48
C TYR A 176 -9.49 -10.77 -12.34
N LYS A 177 -10.39 -10.44 -13.27
CA LYS A 177 -11.75 -11.01 -13.31
C LYS A 177 -11.76 -12.50 -13.60
N LEU A 178 -10.93 -12.94 -14.55
CA LEU A 178 -10.81 -14.36 -14.91
C LEU A 178 -10.25 -15.20 -13.75
N GLU A 179 -9.36 -14.66 -12.94
CA GLU A 179 -8.86 -15.31 -11.71
C GLU A 179 -9.98 -15.51 -10.67
N GLY A 180 -11.00 -14.66 -10.65
CA GLY A 180 -12.08 -14.66 -9.67
C GLY A 180 -12.16 -13.38 -8.82
N GLY A 181 -11.45 -12.33 -9.24
CA GLY A 181 -11.48 -11.01 -8.61
C GLY A 181 -10.81 -10.95 -7.25
N LEU A 182 -11.37 -10.14 -6.35
CA LEU A 182 -10.78 -9.87 -5.04
C LEU A 182 -10.56 -11.14 -4.20
N GLU A 183 -11.54 -12.00 -4.13
CA GLU A 183 -11.46 -13.17 -3.24
C GLU A 183 -10.39 -14.17 -3.70
N ALA A 184 -10.29 -14.42 -5.01
CA ALA A 184 -9.26 -15.32 -5.54
C ALA A 184 -7.86 -14.71 -5.41
N ARG A 185 -7.69 -13.41 -5.72
CA ARG A 185 -6.42 -12.69 -5.57
C ARG A 185 -5.96 -12.66 -4.11
N LYS A 186 -6.85 -12.36 -3.18
CA LYS A 186 -6.62 -12.41 -1.74
C LYS A 186 -6.19 -13.80 -1.30
N ALA A 187 -6.92 -14.84 -1.71
CA ALA A 187 -6.61 -16.23 -1.34
C ALA A 187 -5.21 -16.64 -1.83
N ARG A 188 -4.85 -16.32 -3.07
CA ARG A 188 -3.51 -16.61 -3.62
C ARG A 188 -2.41 -15.90 -2.83
N TYR A 189 -2.55 -14.61 -2.57
CA TYR A 189 -1.55 -13.85 -1.82
C TYR A 189 -1.45 -14.28 -0.37
N GLN A 190 -2.58 -14.64 0.26
CA GLN A 190 -2.56 -15.19 1.61
C GLN A 190 -1.82 -16.52 1.65
N ALA A 191 -2.10 -17.43 0.71
CA ALA A 191 -1.40 -18.72 0.62
C ALA A 191 0.12 -18.53 0.40
N ASN A 192 0.51 -17.55 -0.42
CA ASN A 192 1.92 -17.17 -0.60
C ASN A 192 2.56 -16.66 0.69
N HIS A 193 1.86 -15.77 1.39
CA HIS A 193 2.32 -15.23 2.66
C HIS A 193 2.46 -16.31 3.72
N ASP A 194 1.50 -17.23 3.82
CA ASP A 194 1.51 -18.31 4.79
C ASP A 194 2.69 -19.27 4.52
N ALA A 195 2.92 -19.65 3.26
CA ALA A 195 4.07 -20.49 2.88
C ALA A 195 5.40 -19.80 3.19
N LEU A 196 5.50 -18.50 2.91
CA LEU A 196 6.69 -17.70 3.20
C LEU A 196 6.95 -17.61 4.71
N THR A 197 5.97 -17.19 5.48
CA THR A 197 6.13 -16.94 6.92
C THR A 197 6.38 -18.24 7.70
N GLU A 198 5.72 -19.33 7.32
CA GLU A 198 5.96 -20.64 7.88
C GLU A 198 7.39 -21.14 7.55
N GLY A 199 7.83 -20.96 6.29
CA GLY A 199 9.20 -21.31 5.90
C GLY A 199 10.24 -20.52 6.68
N MET A 200 10.07 -19.21 6.80
CA MET A 200 10.97 -18.33 7.56
C MET A 200 11.00 -18.69 9.06
N ARG A 201 9.85 -19.01 9.65
CA ARG A 201 9.74 -19.42 11.05
C ARG A 201 10.54 -20.71 11.32
N ARG A 202 10.53 -21.67 10.40
CA ARG A 202 11.34 -22.89 10.50
C ARG A 202 12.86 -22.60 10.47
N LEU A 203 13.26 -21.53 9.77
CA LEU A 203 14.65 -21.06 9.74
C LEU A 203 15.02 -20.15 10.93
N GLY A 204 14.12 -19.92 11.86
CA GLY A 204 14.32 -19.02 13.00
C GLY A 204 14.28 -17.53 12.63
N ILE A 205 13.80 -17.20 11.42
CA ILE A 205 13.69 -15.81 10.94
C ILE A 205 12.26 -15.32 11.22
N THR A 206 12.14 -14.21 11.95
CA THR A 206 10.85 -13.68 12.39
C THR A 206 10.48 -12.37 11.70
N SER A 207 9.18 -12.15 11.48
CA SER A 207 8.67 -10.85 11.06
C SER A 207 8.77 -9.82 12.19
N ILE A 208 9.05 -8.57 11.81
CA ILE A 208 9.09 -7.45 12.76
C ILE A 208 7.71 -6.90 13.12
N VAL A 209 6.68 -7.25 12.34
CA VAL A 209 5.29 -6.82 12.57
C VAL A 209 4.54 -7.95 13.26
N PRO A 210 3.75 -7.66 14.32
CA PRO A 210 2.89 -8.65 14.95
C PRO A 210 1.94 -9.31 13.94
N GLU A 211 1.74 -10.63 14.03
CA GLU A 211 0.97 -11.44 13.07
C GLU A 211 -0.38 -10.83 12.71
N LYS A 212 -1.11 -10.35 13.71
CA LYS A 212 -2.43 -9.71 13.54
C LYS A 212 -2.41 -8.54 12.53
N TRP A 213 -1.28 -7.86 12.38
CA TRP A 213 -1.14 -6.66 11.57
C TRP A 213 -0.23 -6.85 10.36
N GLN A 214 0.23 -8.06 10.12
CA GLN A 214 1.01 -8.37 8.92
C GLN A 214 0.16 -8.23 7.66
N SER A 215 0.74 -7.55 6.68
CA SER A 215 0.17 -7.50 5.34
C SER A 215 0.59 -8.73 4.54
N TYR A 216 -0.35 -9.40 3.89
CA TYR A 216 -0.05 -10.55 3.04
C TYR A 216 0.45 -10.17 1.63
N ILE A 217 0.87 -8.93 1.41
CA ILE A 217 1.45 -8.47 0.13
C ILE A 217 2.97 -8.25 0.20
N ILE A 218 3.50 -8.04 1.38
CA ILE A 218 4.94 -7.93 1.65
C ILE A 218 5.20 -8.15 3.13
N THR A 219 6.25 -8.89 3.46
CA THR A 219 6.67 -9.10 4.85
C THR A 219 8.09 -8.60 5.05
N THR A 220 8.32 -7.92 6.16
CA THR A 220 9.65 -7.49 6.61
C THR A 220 10.13 -8.41 7.71
N PHE A 221 11.29 -8.99 7.53
CA PHE A 221 11.92 -9.91 8.44
C PHE A 221 13.13 -9.30 9.11
N ASP A 222 13.37 -9.69 10.35
CA ASP A 222 14.61 -9.39 11.07
C ASP A 222 15.74 -10.27 10.50
N LEU A 223 16.85 -9.66 10.16
CA LEU A 223 18.01 -10.37 9.61
C LEU A 223 19.08 -10.64 10.68
N GLY A 224 18.98 -10.03 11.88
CA GLY A 224 19.98 -10.14 12.93
C GLY A 224 21.38 -9.77 12.42
N ASP A 225 22.35 -10.65 12.67
CA ASP A 225 23.77 -10.44 12.29
C ASP A 225 24.09 -10.91 10.85
N ILE A 226 23.12 -11.40 10.08
CA ILE A 226 23.33 -11.90 8.72
C ILE A 226 23.60 -10.71 7.78
N SER A 227 24.60 -10.83 6.92
CA SER A 227 24.85 -9.86 5.85
C SER A 227 23.77 -9.93 4.78
N PHE A 228 23.00 -8.84 4.61
CA PHE A 228 22.03 -8.76 3.51
C PHE A 228 22.69 -8.89 2.15
N ALA A 229 23.87 -8.29 1.96
CA ALA A 229 24.57 -8.30 0.67
C ALA A 229 24.95 -9.72 0.23
N ASP A 230 25.51 -10.53 1.15
CA ASP A 230 25.94 -11.89 0.88
C ASP A 230 24.73 -12.81 0.65
N MET A 231 23.72 -12.73 1.51
CA MET A 231 22.45 -13.44 1.34
C MET A 231 21.79 -13.10 0.00
N TYR A 232 21.72 -11.82 -0.34
CA TYR A 232 21.12 -11.37 -1.60
C TYR A 232 21.90 -11.87 -2.82
N ALA A 233 23.25 -11.85 -2.77
CA ALA A 233 24.07 -12.34 -3.87
C ALA A 233 23.82 -13.83 -4.13
N ARG A 234 23.72 -14.65 -3.07
CA ARG A 234 23.39 -16.07 -3.18
C ARG A 234 21.97 -16.28 -3.74
N LEU A 235 20.96 -15.65 -3.15
CA LEU A 235 19.58 -15.79 -3.60
C LEU A 235 19.40 -15.34 -5.05
N LYS A 236 20.10 -14.27 -5.47
CA LYS A 236 20.09 -13.80 -6.85
C LYS A 236 20.68 -14.82 -7.82
N ALA A 237 21.74 -15.52 -7.42
CA ALA A 237 22.32 -16.63 -8.21
C ALA A 237 21.33 -17.79 -8.36
N ASP A 238 20.49 -18.05 -7.36
CA ASP A 238 19.43 -19.04 -7.35
C ASP A 238 18.12 -18.57 -8.04
N GLY A 239 18.14 -17.34 -8.62
CA GLY A 239 17.03 -16.77 -9.37
C GLY A 239 16.02 -15.95 -8.55
N PHE A 240 16.35 -15.58 -7.31
CA PHE A 240 15.48 -14.77 -6.46
C PHE A 240 16.00 -13.35 -6.28
N VAL A 241 15.14 -12.36 -6.52
CA VAL A 241 15.41 -10.95 -6.26
C VAL A 241 14.52 -10.48 -5.11
N ILE A 242 15.14 -10.10 -4.00
CA ILE A 242 14.46 -9.62 -2.80
C ILE A 242 14.84 -8.18 -2.50
N TYR A 243 14.18 -7.55 -1.55
CA TYR A 243 14.39 -6.15 -1.21
C TYR A 243 15.14 -5.98 0.11
N PRO A 244 16.09 -5.03 0.20
CA PRO A 244 16.65 -4.63 1.49
C PRO A 244 15.54 -4.06 2.38
N GLY A 245 15.74 -4.09 3.68
CA GLY A 245 14.91 -3.38 4.63
C GLY A 245 14.98 -1.86 4.44
N LYS A 246 14.03 -1.17 5.01
CA LYS A 246 13.95 0.31 5.00
C LYS A 246 13.98 0.90 6.41
N LEU A 247 14.14 0.07 7.42
CA LEU A 247 14.33 0.52 8.79
C LEU A 247 15.78 0.98 8.97
N THR A 248 15.96 2.08 9.68
CA THR A 248 17.30 2.68 9.89
C THR A 248 18.00 2.15 11.12
N ASP A 249 17.27 1.55 12.03
CA ASP A 249 17.70 1.08 13.34
C ASP A 249 17.79 -0.45 13.47
N LYS A 250 17.38 -1.17 12.42
CA LYS A 250 17.38 -2.63 12.39
C LYS A 250 17.87 -3.18 11.06
N ASN A 251 18.67 -4.25 11.13
CA ASN A 251 19.05 -5.01 9.94
C ASN A 251 17.87 -5.88 9.50
N THR A 252 17.23 -5.49 8.41
CA THR A 252 15.99 -6.15 7.93
C THR A 252 16.03 -6.36 6.43
N PHE A 253 15.19 -7.27 5.95
CA PHE A 253 14.92 -7.46 4.53
C PHE A 253 13.42 -7.69 4.29
N ARG A 254 13.00 -7.56 3.03
CA ARG A 254 11.60 -7.66 2.69
C ARG A 254 11.39 -8.62 1.53
N ILE A 255 10.34 -9.40 1.62
CA ILE A 255 9.90 -10.29 0.56
C ILE A 255 8.45 -9.95 0.22
N GLY A 256 8.21 -9.66 -1.07
CA GLY A 256 6.89 -9.45 -1.62
C GLY A 256 6.23 -10.79 -1.94
N THR A 257 4.91 -10.84 -1.82
CA THR A 257 4.09 -12.03 -2.04
C THR A 257 3.07 -11.84 -3.16
N ILE A 258 3.18 -10.74 -3.90
CA ILE A 258 2.33 -10.37 -5.03
C ILE A 258 2.98 -10.75 -6.36
N GLY A 259 2.16 -10.92 -7.38
CA GLY A 259 2.59 -11.32 -8.73
C GLY A 259 2.11 -12.72 -9.09
N ASP A 260 2.45 -13.18 -10.29
CA ASP A 260 2.13 -14.53 -10.78
C ASP A 260 3.11 -15.54 -10.19
N ILE A 261 3.08 -15.68 -8.87
CA ILE A 261 3.89 -16.59 -8.04
C ILE A 261 2.99 -17.34 -7.05
N TYR A 262 3.48 -18.47 -6.56
CA TYR A 262 2.69 -19.46 -5.85
C TYR A 262 3.46 -20.02 -4.64
N PRO A 263 2.82 -20.70 -3.66
CA PRO A 263 3.46 -21.24 -2.46
C PRO A 263 4.74 -22.05 -2.73
N LYS A 264 4.77 -22.86 -3.80
CA LYS A 264 5.96 -23.64 -4.21
C LYS A 264 7.22 -22.79 -4.46
N ASP A 265 7.03 -21.52 -4.89
CA ASP A 265 8.15 -20.63 -5.15
C ASP A 265 8.78 -20.14 -3.83
N TYR A 266 7.96 -19.97 -2.80
CA TYR A 266 8.42 -19.62 -1.45
C TYR A 266 9.04 -20.81 -0.72
N GLU A 267 8.52 -22.02 -0.93
CA GLU A 267 9.17 -23.25 -0.46
C GLU A 267 10.59 -23.38 -1.03
N ARG A 268 10.74 -23.13 -2.35
CA ARG A 268 12.05 -23.11 -3.00
C ARG A 268 12.95 -22.01 -2.47
N LEU A 269 12.44 -20.79 -2.27
CA LEU A 269 13.16 -19.67 -1.67
C LEU A 269 13.67 -20.04 -0.27
N CYS A 270 12.82 -20.60 0.58
CA CYS A 270 13.20 -20.99 1.94
C CYS A 270 14.28 -22.09 1.95
N LYS A 271 14.21 -23.03 1.00
CA LYS A 271 15.26 -24.04 0.83
C LYS A 271 16.61 -23.40 0.45
N CYS A 272 16.63 -22.46 -0.51
CA CYS A 272 17.85 -21.73 -0.86
C CYS A 272 18.42 -20.93 0.34
N LEU A 273 17.54 -20.33 1.15
CA LEU A 273 17.95 -19.66 2.38
C LEU A 273 18.54 -20.63 3.42
N GLU A 274 17.92 -21.78 3.61
CA GLU A 274 18.43 -22.83 4.50
C GLU A 274 19.83 -23.30 4.10
N GLU A 275 20.03 -23.56 2.79
CA GLU A 275 21.34 -23.92 2.24
C GLU A 275 22.38 -22.82 2.47
N TYR A 276 21.99 -21.55 2.27
CA TYR A 276 22.86 -20.40 2.55
C TYR A 276 23.23 -20.34 4.04
N LEU A 277 22.29 -20.43 4.95
CA LEU A 277 22.51 -20.35 6.39
C LEU A 277 23.41 -21.49 6.88
N ASN A 278 23.31 -22.66 6.27
CA ASN A 278 24.13 -23.82 6.62
C ASN A 278 25.55 -23.80 5.98
N SER A 279 25.74 -23.07 4.89
CA SER A 279 27.02 -22.98 4.17
C SER A 279 27.91 -21.81 4.59
N GLY A 280 27.35 -20.80 5.23
CA GLY A 280 28.01 -19.53 5.59
C GLY A 280 28.66 -19.52 6.97
N LYS A 281 28.96 -20.68 7.51
CA LYS A 281 29.69 -20.82 8.80
C LYS A 281 31.06 -21.39 8.59
#